data_5a5a64515bc093f49f96b1d9c5eb2afc
#
_entry.id   5a5a64515bc093f49f96b1d9c5eb2afc
#
_cell.length_a   1.000
_cell.length_b   1.000
_cell.length_c   1.000
_cell.angle_alpha   90.00
_cell.angle_beta   90.00
_cell.angle_gamma   90.00
#
_symmetry.space_group_name_H-M   'P 1'
#
loop_
_entity.id
_entity.type
_entity.pdbx_description
1 polymer ?
#
loop_
_entity_poly.entity_id
_entity_poly.type
_entity_poly.pdbx_seq_one_letter_code
_entity_poly.pdbx_strand_id
1 'polypeptide(L)'
;VDDLSEALLTLMLKYDELSPINIGANADISIRQLAKLIKEIIGYRGQIKFDVTKPDGTPRKLLDSSKAIQLINWKPSISLENGMRELYESLEAEEWYE
;
A
#
# COMPACT_ATOMS: atom_id res chain seq x y z
N VAL A 1 -6.21 -3.14 1.60
CA VAL A 1 -7.64 -3.10 1.25
C VAL A 1 -8.49 -2.75 2.47
N ASP A 2 -8.22 -3.36 3.60
CA ASP A 2 -9.00 -3.14 4.83
C ASP A 2 -8.94 -1.68 5.29
N ASP A 3 -7.75 -1.08 5.31
CA ASP A 3 -7.58 0.34 5.64
C ASP A 3 -8.33 1.25 4.66
N LEU A 4 -8.28 0.96 3.36
CA LEU A 4 -9.01 1.73 2.36
C LEU A 4 -10.53 1.59 2.53
N SER A 5 -11.01 0.39 2.81
CA SER A 5 -12.44 0.13 3.05
C SER A 5 -12.94 0.90 4.27
N GLU A 6 -12.18 0.89 5.35
CA GLU A 6 -12.49 1.68 6.56
C GLU A 6 -12.51 3.18 6.25
N ALA A 7 -11.52 3.68 5.49
CA ALA A 7 -11.47 5.08 5.08
C ALA A 7 -12.71 5.47 4.27
N LEU A 8 -13.13 4.64 3.31
CA LEU A 8 -14.31 4.90 2.48
C LEU A 8 -15.59 4.97 3.31
N LEU A 9 -15.79 4.05 4.24
CA LEU A 9 -16.94 4.08 5.15
C LEU A 9 -16.93 5.33 6.04
N THR A 10 -15.76 5.69 6.56
CA THR A 10 -15.61 6.89 7.38
C THR A 10 -15.91 8.17 6.60
N LEU A 11 -15.44 8.23 5.34
CA LEU A 11 -15.76 9.35 4.45
C LEU A 11 -17.24 9.49 4.19
N MET A 12 -17.93 8.39 3.96
CA MET A 12 -19.39 8.40 3.75
C MET A 12 -20.15 8.95 4.96
N LEU A 13 -19.63 8.71 6.15
CA LEU A 13 -20.30 9.11 7.40
C LEU A 13 -19.93 10.52 7.88
N LYS A 14 -18.71 10.99 7.59
CA LYS A 14 -18.12 12.17 8.21
C LYS A 14 -17.71 13.27 7.23
N TYR A 15 -17.69 13.02 5.93
CA TYR A 15 -17.19 13.98 4.95
C TYR A 15 -18.28 14.35 3.94
N ASP A 16 -18.58 15.63 3.85
CA ASP A 16 -19.64 16.17 3.00
C ASP A 16 -19.17 17.45 2.28
N GLU A 17 -17.92 17.49 1.86
CA GLU A 17 -17.35 18.60 1.11
C GLU A 17 -17.08 18.20 -0.33
N LEU A 18 -17.05 19.18 -1.24
CA LEU A 18 -16.78 18.95 -2.67
C LEU A 18 -15.29 18.80 -2.98
N SER A 19 -14.41 19.28 -2.11
CA SER A 19 -12.97 19.20 -2.37
C SER A 19 -12.44 17.77 -2.19
N PRO A 20 -11.48 17.35 -3.03
CA PRO A 20 -10.87 16.02 -2.92
C PRO A 20 -10.15 15.83 -1.58
N ILE A 21 -10.08 14.61 -1.13
CA ILE A 21 -9.32 14.21 0.04
C ILE A 21 -8.42 13.03 -0.32
N ASN A 22 -7.14 13.11 0.04
CA ASN A 22 -6.19 12.05 -0.21
C ASN A 22 -6.28 10.98 0.89
N ILE A 23 -6.29 9.72 0.47
CA ILE A 23 -6.22 8.57 1.36
C ILE A 23 -4.97 7.77 0.97
N GLY A 24 -4.05 7.64 1.88
CA GLY A 24 -2.79 6.92 1.67
C GLY A 24 -2.06 6.69 2.99
N ALA A 25 -0.95 5.97 2.91
CA ALA A 25 -0.21 5.53 4.10
C ALA A 25 0.71 6.60 4.71
N ASN A 26 0.86 7.77 4.09
CA ASN A 26 1.83 8.81 4.48
C ASN A 26 3.29 8.32 4.56
N ALA A 27 3.59 7.21 3.90
CA ALA A 27 4.92 6.62 3.88
C ALA A 27 5.19 6.03 2.51
N ASP A 28 6.42 6.10 2.06
CA ASP A 28 6.85 5.51 0.81
C ASP A 28 7.99 4.50 1.04
N ILE A 29 8.28 3.74 0.01
CA ILE A 29 9.35 2.73 0.00
C ILE A 29 9.99 2.73 -1.39
N SER A 30 11.30 2.53 -1.47
CA SER A 30 11.95 2.38 -2.77
C SER A 30 11.56 1.06 -3.43
N ILE A 31 11.63 1.01 -4.77
CA ILE A 31 11.38 -0.24 -5.51
C ILE A 31 12.35 -1.34 -5.09
N ARG A 32 13.61 -0.98 -4.80
CA ARG A 32 14.60 -1.93 -4.28
C ARG A 32 14.17 -2.54 -2.94
N GLN A 33 13.72 -1.71 -2.02
CA GLN A 33 13.24 -2.16 -0.70
C GLN A 33 11.97 -3.00 -0.83
N LEU A 34 11.05 -2.58 -1.69
CA LEU A 34 9.82 -3.31 -1.97
C LEU A 34 10.11 -4.71 -2.55
N ALA A 35 11.01 -4.80 -3.51
CA ALA A 35 11.41 -6.08 -4.10
C ALA A 35 12.01 -7.02 -3.04
N LYS A 36 12.86 -6.49 -2.16
CA LYS A 36 13.43 -7.28 -1.06
C LYS A 36 12.37 -7.76 -0.08
N LEU A 37 11.42 -6.89 0.26
CA LEU A 37 10.32 -7.23 1.16
C LEU A 37 9.45 -8.36 0.58
N ILE A 38 9.07 -8.26 -0.68
CA ILE A 38 8.31 -9.32 -1.38
C ILE A 38 9.09 -10.62 -1.39
N LYS A 39 10.38 -10.56 -1.70
CA LYS A 39 11.26 -11.74 -1.69
C LYS A 39 11.25 -12.45 -0.34
N GLU A 40 11.32 -11.70 0.75
CA GLU A 40 11.27 -12.26 2.11
C GLU A 40 9.93 -12.89 2.43
N ILE A 41 8.84 -12.19 2.10
CA ILE A 41 7.48 -12.66 2.40
C ILE A 41 7.17 -13.98 1.71
N ILE A 42 7.50 -14.11 0.41
CA ILE A 42 7.21 -15.33 -0.36
C ILE A 42 8.30 -16.39 -0.25
N GLY A 43 9.42 -16.08 0.40
CA GLY A 43 10.53 -17.04 0.55
C GLY A 43 11.27 -17.32 -0.75
N TYR A 44 11.29 -16.39 -1.70
CA TYR A 44 11.99 -16.56 -2.96
C TYR A 44 13.52 -16.57 -2.76
N ARG A 45 14.19 -17.61 -3.25
CA ARG A 45 15.63 -17.81 -3.06
C ARG A 45 16.49 -17.35 -4.23
N GLY A 46 15.88 -16.90 -5.32
CA GLY A 46 16.58 -16.40 -6.49
C GLY A 46 17.19 -15.02 -6.28
N GLN A 47 17.89 -14.54 -7.30
CA GLN A 47 18.46 -13.20 -7.30
C GLN A 47 17.48 -12.17 -7.85
N ILE A 48 17.52 -10.97 -7.27
CA ILE A 48 16.84 -9.80 -7.80
C ILE A 48 17.84 -9.04 -8.66
N LYS A 49 17.49 -8.81 -9.92
CA LYS A 49 18.30 -8.00 -10.86
C LYS A 49 17.52 -6.76 -11.26
N PHE A 50 18.21 -5.64 -11.33
CA PHE A 50 17.65 -4.37 -11.76
C PHE A 50 18.10 -4.06 -13.19
N ASP A 51 17.15 -3.85 -14.09
CA ASP A 51 17.45 -3.50 -15.48
C ASP A 51 17.64 -1.98 -15.60
N VAL A 52 18.89 -1.56 -15.56
CA VAL A 52 19.27 -0.15 -15.64
C VAL A 52 19.13 0.44 -17.05
N THR A 53 18.81 -0.38 -18.05
CA THR A 53 18.61 0.09 -19.44
C THR A 53 17.21 0.62 -19.70
N LYS A 54 16.28 0.36 -18.80
CA LYS A 54 14.89 0.82 -18.91
C LYS A 54 14.71 2.14 -18.18
N PRO A 55 13.83 3.02 -18.68
CA PRO A 55 13.57 4.29 -17.99
C PRO A 55 12.86 4.07 -16.65
N ASP A 56 13.20 4.91 -15.68
CA ASP A 56 12.47 4.96 -14.43
C ASP A 56 11.09 5.58 -14.64
N GLY A 57 10.14 5.20 -13.79
CA GLY A 57 8.85 5.85 -13.73
C GLY A 57 8.90 7.14 -12.89
N THR A 58 7.81 7.46 -12.23
CA THR A 58 7.73 8.61 -11.33
C THR A 58 8.74 8.46 -10.19
N PRO A 59 9.62 9.47 -9.94
CA PRO A 59 10.67 9.37 -8.93
C PRO A 59 10.13 9.09 -7.52
N ARG A 60 8.96 9.63 -7.20
CA ARG A 60 8.31 9.41 -5.91
C ARG A 60 6.80 9.50 -6.03
N LYS A 61 6.09 8.54 -5.44
CA LYS A 61 4.64 8.55 -5.31
C LYS A 61 4.29 8.46 -3.84
N LEU A 62 3.93 9.59 -3.26
CA LEU A 62 3.51 9.69 -1.87
C LEU A 62 2.31 10.61 -1.78
N LEU A 63 1.22 10.11 -1.18
CA LEU A 63 0.05 10.91 -0.89
C LEU A 63 0.14 11.48 0.51
N ASP A 64 -0.15 12.76 0.66
CA ASP A 64 -0.31 13.41 1.95
C ASP A 64 -1.76 13.25 2.43
N SER A 65 -1.97 12.43 3.44
CA SER A 65 -3.27 12.15 4.05
C SER A 65 -3.57 12.99 5.29
N SER A 66 -2.82 14.08 5.51
CA SER A 66 -3.01 14.96 6.68
C SER A 66 -4.44 15.47 6.81
N LYS A 67 -5.08 15.82 5.69
CA LYS A 67 -6.46 16.29 5.66
C LYS A 67 -7.44 15.23 6.18
N ALA A 68 -7.25 13.97 5.82
CA ALA A 68 -8.08 12.86 6.32
C ALA A 68 -7.92 12.70 7.84
N ILE A 69 -6.69 12.76 8.35
CA ILE A 69 -6.43 12.68 9.77
C ILE A 69 -7.14 13.80 10.53
N GLN A 70 -7.08 15.03 10.00
CA GLN A 70 -7.67 16.20 10.65
C GLN A 70 -9.19 16.24 10.59
N LEU A 71 -9.78 15.94 9.43
CA LEU A 71 -11.21 16.15 9.19
C LEU A 71 -12.07 14.94 9.55
N ILE A 72 -11.60 13.73 9.32
CA ILE A 72 -12.38 12.51 9.57
C ILE A 72 -11.73 11.60 10.62
N ASN A 73 -10.64 12.04 11.21
CA ASN A 73 -9.91 11.29 12.25
C ASN A 73 -9.54 9.87 11.81
N TRP A 74 -9.19 9.71 10.53
CA TRP A 74 -8.76 8.44 9.97
C TRP A 74 -7.25 8.43 9.69
N LYS A 75 -6.60 7.36 10.02
CA LYS A 75 -5.20 7.08 9.65
C LYS A 75 -5.06 5.59 9.33
N PRO A 76 -4.09 5.22 8.46
CA PRO A 76 -3.83 3.81 8.19
C PRO A 76 -3.33 3.11 9.45
N SER A 77 -3.77 1.88 9.67
CA SER A 77 -3.36 1.05 10.81
C SER A 77 -2.57 -0.19 10.40
N ILE A 78 -2.63 -0.57 9.13
CA ILE A 78 -1.95 -1.76 8.60
C ILE A 78 -0.69 -1.32 7.86
N SER A 79 0.47 -1.81 8.29
CA SER A 79 1.73 -1.55 7.59
C SER A 79 1.76 -2.25 6.23
N LEU A 80 2.60 -1.75 5.31
CA LEU A 80 2.79 -2.38 4.01
C LEU A 80 3.23 -3.84 4.16
N GLU A 81 4.17 -4.12 5.07
CA GLU A 81 4.64 -5.48 5.32
C GLU A 81 3.52 -6.40 5.78
N ASN A 82 2.75 -5.99 6.78
CA ASN A 82 1.65 -6.80 7.31
C ASN A 82 0.56 -7.00 6.25
N GLY A 83 0.20 -5.96 5.52
CA GLY A 83 -0.78 -6.06 4.44
C GLY A 83 -0.34 -7.01 3.33
N MET A 84 0.93 -7.00 2.95
CA MET A 84 1.47 -7.92 1.96
C MET A 84 1.51 -9.36 2.45
N ARG A 85 1.84 -9.58 3.73
CA ARG A 85 1.80 -10.93 4.33
C ARG A 85 0.38 -11.49 4.34
N GLU A 86 -0.59 -10.72 4.76
CA GLU A 86 -2.00 -11.12 4.74
C GLU A 86 -2.49 -11.45 3.33
N LEU A 87 -2.11 -10.61 2.34
CA LEU A 87 -2.45 -10.87 0.95
C LEU A 87 -1.84 -12.17 0.45
N TYR A 88 -0.57 -12.40 0.73
CA TYR A 88 0.11 -13.63 0.29
C TYR A 88 -0.51 -14.87 0.92
N GLU A 89 -0.78 -14.85 2.22
CA GLU A 89 -1.47 -15.95 2.92
C GLU A 89 -2.85 -16.21 2.33
N SER A 90 -3.60 -15.17 2.00
CA SER A 90 -4.90 -15.29 1.35
C SER A 90 -4.79 -15.94 -0.03
N LEU A 91 -3.81 -15.53 -0.83
CA LEU A 91 -3.59 -16.11 -2.16
C LEU A 91 -3.17 -17.58 -2.09
N GLU A 92 -2.33 -17.96 -1.13
CA GLU A 92 -1.96 -19.37 -0.92
C GLU A 92 -3.16 -20.21 -0.50
N ALA A 93 -4.02 -19.70 0.39
CA ALA A 93 -5.21 -20.41 0.86
C ALA A 93 -6.23 -20.63 -0.25
N GLU A 94 -6.30 -19.74 -1.24
CA GLU A 94 -7.24 -19.80 -2.36
C GLU A 94 -6.68 -20.50 -3.61
N GLU A 95 -5.44 -20.95 -3.59
CA GLU A 95 -4.76 -21.65 -4.70
C GLU A 95 -4.85 -20.91 -6.04
N TRP A 96 -4.67 -19.59 -6.01
CA TRP A 96 -4.83 -18.70 -7.17
C TRP A 96 -3.83 -18.94 -8.32
N TYR A 97 -2.77 -19.67 -8.08
CA TYR A 97 -1.64 -19.85 -9.00
C TYR A 97 -1.51 -21.29 -9.54
N GLU A 98 -2.54 -22.04 -9.54
CA GLU A 98 -2.59 -23.36 -10.19
C GLU A 98 -2.60 -23.27 -11.71
#